data_9f47cc074b49a6c150191ba4a2b7e766
#
_entry.id   9f47cc074b49a6c150191ba4a2b7e766
#
_cell.length_a   1.000
_cell.length_b   1.000
_cell.length_c   1.000
_cell.angle_alpha   90.00
_cell.angle_beta   90.00
_cell.angle_gamma   90.00
#
_symmetry.space_group_name_H-M   'P 1'
#
loop_
_entity.id
_entity.type
_entity.pdbx_description
1 polymer ?
#
loop_
_entity_poly.entity_id
_entity_poly.type
_entity_poly.pdbx_seq_one_letter_code
_entity_poly.pdbx_strand_id
1 'polypeptide(L)'
;MNTVMTVKKGAVLAMLLSATMMSSAHALTVYTAGPGSLAKSLASGYEKKTGVKVNIFQATTGKVMARLDAEQANPQADVLISASWDTAEDLHQRGWLLPYQSANADKVP
;
A
#
# COMPACT_ATOMS: atom_id res chain seq x y z
N MET A 1 29.50 -30.81 30.23
CA MET A 1 28.59 -31.21 29.15
C MET A 1 27.32 -30.42 29.13
N ASN A 2 26.64 -30.21 30.24
CA ASN A 2 25.38 -29.45 30.26
C ASN A 2 25.55 -27.98 29.92
N THR A 3 26.67 -27.37 30.21
CA THR A 3 26.97 -25.97 29.91
C THR A 3 27.06 -25.67 28.42
N VAL A 4 27.57 -26.62 27.63
CA VAL A 4 27.67 -26.47 26.16
C VAL A 4 26.31 -26.52 25.49
N MET A 5 25.41 -27.36 25.97
CA MET A 5 24.05 -27.46 25.47
C MET A 5 23.24 -26.19 25.77
N THR A 6 23.43 -25.59 26.92
CA THR A 6 22.75 -24.34 27.32
C THR A 6 23.18 -23.16 26.43
N VAL A 7 24.44 -23.04 26.08
CA VAL A 7 24.93 -22.01 25.18
C VAL A 7 24.36 -22.16 23.76
N LYS A 8 24.26 -23.39 23.24
CA LYS A 8 23.65 -23.66 21.93
C LYS A 8 22.15 -23.27 21.89
N LYS A 9 21.42 -23.56 22.96
CA LYS A 9 20.01 -23.17 23.06
C LYS A 9 19.85 -21.64 23.09
N GLY A 10 20.70 -20.94 23.79
CA GLY A 10 20.71 -19.48 23.83
C GLY A 10 21.02 -18.85 22.47
N ALA A 11 21.96 -19.41 21.72
CA ALA A 11 22.31 -18.94 20.38
C ALA A 11 21.16 -19.13 19.40
N VAL A 12 20.46 -20.26 19.44
CA VAL A 12 19.28 -20.52 18.60
C VAL A 12 18.15 -19.56 18.92
N LEU A 13 17.90 -19.29 20.19
CA LEU A 13 16.85 -18.35 20.61
C LEU A 13 17.16 -16.92 20.15
N ALA A 14 18.42 -16.49 20.23
CA ALA A 14 18.85 -15.20 19.76
C ALA A 14 18.67 -15.04 18.22
N MET A 15 18.94 -16.09 17.45
CA MET A 15 18.69 -16.10 16.00
C MET A 15 17.22 -15.97 15.65
N LEU A 16 16.35 -16.65 16.38
CA LEU A 16 14.89 -16.57 16.17
C LEU A 16 14.35 -15.16 16.47
N LEU A 17 14.84 -14.51 17.50
CA LEU A 17 14.47 -13.12 17.84
C LEU A 17 14.96 -12.14 16.77
N SER A 18 16.14 -12.34 16.22
CA SER A 18 16.66 -11.50 15.13
C SER A 18 15.85 -11.64 13.85
N ALA A 19 15.35 -12.85 13.54
CA ALA A 19 14.51 -13.09 12.37
C ALA A 19 13.14 -12.39 12.47
N THR A 20 12.58 -12.28 13.68
CA THR A 20 11.28 -11.59 13.89
C THR A 20 11.36 -10.08 13.76
N MET A 21 12.52 -9.48 13.91
CA MET A 21 12.73 -8.03 13.75
C MET A 21 12.87 -7.60 12.28
N MET A 22 13.03 -8.54 11.35
CA MET A 22 13.19 -8.23 9.92
C MET A 22 11.86 -8.23 9.16
N SER A 23 10.72 -8.36 9.84
CA SER A 23 9.43 -8.43 9.18
C SER A 23 8.85 -7.07 8.87
N SER A 24 8.57 -6.85 7.62
CA SER A 24 7.50 -6.07 7.05
C SER A 24 7.77 -4.61 6.73
N ALA A 25 8.16 -4.40 5.50
CA ALA A 25 7.64 -3.26 4.76
C ALA A 25 6.38 -3.73 4.01
N HIS A 26 5.21 -3.20 4.33
CA HIS A 26 4.02 -3.43 3.52
C HIS A 26 4.17 -2.70 2.20
N ALA A 27 3.95 -3.40 1.08
CA ALA A 27 3.82 -2.76 -0.22
C ALA A 27 2.53 -1.92 -0.25
N LEU A 28 2.60 -0.76 -0.88
CA LEU A 28 1.43 0.09 -1.12
C LEU A 28 0.74 -0.37 -2.41
N THR A 29 -0.56 -0.55 -2.39
CA THR A 29 -1.34 -0.95 -3.56
C THR A 29 -2.14 0.23 -4.09
N VAL A 30 -1.91 0.57 -5.37
CA VAL A 30 -2.55 1.68 -6.06
C VAL A 30 -3.42 1.13 -7.19
N TYR A 31 -4.70 1.48 -7.16
CA TYR A 31 -5.61 1.23 -8.27
C TYR A 31 -5.75 2.52 -9.08
N THR A 32 -5.62 2.44 -10.39
CA THR A 32 -5.73 3.63 -11.24
C THR A 32 -6.61 3.38 -12.46
N ALA A 33 -7.48 4.33 -12.72
CA ALA A 33 -8.25 4.45 -13.95
C ALA A 33 -7.68 5.54 -14.88
N GLY A 34 -6.64 6.24 -14.43
CA GLY A 34 -5.96 7.26 -15.21
C GLY A 34 -4.83 6.71 -16.08
N PRO A 35 -4.05 7.61 -16.71
CA PRO A 35 -2.93 7.19 -17.55
C PRO A 35 -1.88 6.38 -16.78
N GLY A 36 -1.49 5.24 -17.33
CA GLY A 36 -0.52 4.35 -16.69
C GLY A 36 0.86 4.97 -16.51
N SER A 37 1.27 5.83 -17.43
CA SER A 37 2.54 6.56 -17.34
C SER A 37 2.59 7.47 -16.13
N LEU A 38 1.48 8.16 -15.82
CA LEU A 38 1.37 9.01 -14.64
C LEU A 38 1.48 8.17 -13.36
N ALA A 39 0.73 7.08 -13.28
CA ALA A 39 0.77 6.19 -12.12
C ALA A 39 2.16 5.63 -11.87
N LYS A 40 2.85 5.20 -12.92
CA LYS A 40 4.23 4.70 -12.83
C LYS A 40 5.21 5.75 -12.35
N SER A 41 5.09 6.99 -12.85
CA SER A 41 5.95 8.09 -12.43
C SER A 41 5.75 8.45 -10.97
N LEU A 42 4.52 8.53 -10.52
CA LEU A 42 4.18 8.79 -9.13
C LEU A 42 4.68 7.66 -8.21
N ALA A 43 4.47 6.42 -8.61
CA ALA A 43 4.93 5.25 -7.86
C ALA A 43 6.46 5.23 -7.73
N SER A 44 7.16 5.46 -8.82
CA SER A 44 8.62 5.50 -8.84
C SER A 44 9.17 6.60 -7.91
N GLY A 45 8.57 7.79 -7.95
CA GLY A 45 8.94 8.89 -7.06
C GLY A 45 8.72 8.57 -5.60
N TYR A 46 7.60 7.94 -5.28
CA TYR A 46 7.27 7.53 -3.93
C TYR A 46 8.21 6.43 -3.42
N GLU A 47 8.51 5.43 -4.24
CA GLU A 47 9.46 4.37 -3.88
C GLU A 47 10.85 4.91 -3.59
N LYS A 48 11.33 5.86 -4.41
CA LYS A 48 12.63 6.51 -4.21
C LYS A 48 12.68 7.32 -2.92
N LYS A 49 11.58 7.99 -2.59
CA LYS A 49 11.50 8.86 -1.41
C LYS A 49 11.34 8.08 -0.12
N THR A 50 10.58 7.00 -0.13
CA THR A 50 10.16 6.26 1.08
C THR A 50 10.80 4.89 1.24
N GLY A 51 11.30 4.30 0.16
CA GLY A 51 11.74 2.91 0.14
C GLY A 51 10.60 1.89 0.14
N VAL A 52 9.36 2.33 0.07
CA VAL A 52 8.17 1.47 0.05
C VAL A 52 7.85 1.06 -1.38
N LYS A 53 7.72 -0.25 -1.60
CA LYS A 53 7.33 -0.78 -2.92
C LYS A 53 5.87 -0.43 -3.22
N VAL A 54 5.59 -0.03 -4.46
CA VAL A 54 4.25 0.29 -4.94
C VAL A 54 3.81 -0.72 -6.00
N ASN A 55 2.68 -1.38 -5.77
CA ASN A 55 2.03 -2.25 -6.74
C ASN A 55 0.90 -1.47 -7.41
N ILE A 56 0.84 -1.54 -8.74
CA ILE A 56 -0.15 -0.80 -9.53
C ILE A 56 -1.08 -1.77 -10.24
N PHE A 57 -2.38 -1.55 -10.10
CA PHE A 57 -3.41 -2.15 -10.92
C PHE A 57 -4.05 -1.06 -11.78
N GLN A 58 -3.90 -1.17 -13.09
CA GLN A 58 -4.46 -0.22 -14.05
C GLN A 58 -5.58 -0.87 -14.85
N ALA A 59 -6.73 -0.21 -14.90
CA ALA A 59 -7.87 -0.66 -15.66
C ALA A 59 -8.78 0.52 -16.01
N THR A 60 -9.88 0.25 -16.71
CA THR A 60 -10.93 1.27 -16.91
C THR A 60 -11.62 1.59 -15.58
N THR A 61 -12.28 2.75 -15.50
CA THR A 61 -13.05 3.14 -14.32
C THR A 61 -14.04 2.05 -13.90
N GLY A 62 -14.78 1.51 -14.86
CA GLY A 62 -15.75 0.45 -14.57
C GLY A 62 -15.13 -0.80 -13.97
N LYS A 63 -13.99 -1.23 -14.47
CA LYS A 63 -13.27 -2.41 -13.95
C LYS A 63 -12.69 -2.15 -12.56
N VAL A 64 -12.13 -0.98 -12.34
CA VAL A 64 -11.61 -0.59 -11.02
C VAL A 64 -12.74 -0.56 -9.99
N MET A 65 -13.87 0.04 -10.34
CA MET A 65 -15.05 0.10 -9.45
C MET A 65 -15.62 -1.29 -9.16
N ALA A 66 -15.72 -2.15 -10.17
CA ALA A 66 -16.18 -3.53 -9.98
C ALA A 66 -15.25 -4.31 -9.05
N ARG A 67 -13.95 -4.10 -9.16
CA ARG A 67 -12.97 -4.73 -8.28
C ARG A 67 -13.07 -4.22 -6.85
N LEU A 68 -13.24 -2.92 -6.65
CA LEU A 68 -13.47 -2.35 -5.32
C LEU A 68 -14.73 -2.92 -4.68
N ASP A 69 -15.82 -3.05 -5.45
CA ASP A 69 -17.05 -3.67 -4.98
C ASP A 69 -16.83 -5.13 -4.55
N ALA A 70 -16.11 -5.90 -5.35
CA ALA A 70 -15.82 -7.30 -5.06
C ALA A 70 -14.94 -7.47 -3.81
N GLU A 71 -14.12 -6.48 -3.50
CA GLU A 71 -13.16 -6.51 -2.39
C GLU A 71 -13.66 -5.82 -1.12
N GLN A 72 -14.94 -5.45 -1.05
CA GLN A 72 -15.50 -4.73 0.12
C GLN A 72 -15.21 -5.40 1.46
N ALA A 73 -15.34 -6.72 1.52
CA ALA A 73 -15.14 -7.47 2.75
C ALA A 73 -13.67 -7.59 3.14
N ASN A 74 -12.76 -7.44 2.17
CA ASN A 74 -11.32 -7.50 2.38
C ASN A 74 -10.62 -6.55 1.41
N PRO A 75 -10.62 -5.23 1.70
CA PRO A 75 -10.06 -4.23 0.81
C PRO A 75 -8.57 -4.45 0.54
N GLN A 76 -8.18 -4.37 -0.72
CA GLN A 76 -6.79 -4.56 -1.17
C GLN A 76 -6.13 -3.24 -1.60
N ALA A 77 -6.91 -2.26 -2.04
CA ALA A 77 -6.38 -0.98 -2.50
C ALA A 77 -6.14 -0.03 -1.34
N ASP A 78 -4.97 0.60 -1.34
CA ASP A 78 -4.63 1.66 -0.39
C ASP A 78 -4.93 3.04 -0.98
N VAL A 79 -4.72 3.20 -2.30
CA VAL A 79 -4.87 4.48 -3.00
C VAL A 79 -5.60 4.25 -4.31
N LEU A 80 -6.50 5.15 -4.65
CA LEU A 80 -7.17 5.20 -5.95
C LEU A 80 -6.78 6.48 -6.68
N ILE A 81 -6.31 6.34 -7.91
CA ILE A 81 -6.15 7.45 -8.85
C ILE A 81 -7.31 7.39 -9.83
N SER A 82 -8.27 8.27 -9.66
CA SER A 82 -9.46 8.31 -10.50
C SER A 82 -9.24 9.16 -11.75
N ALA A 83 -9.96 8.82 -12.80
CA ALA A 83 -10.01 9.63 -14.03
C ALA A 83 -11.12 10.68 -13.97
N SER A 84 -12.05 10.61 -13.02
CA SER A 84 -13.14 11.57 -12.90
C SER A 84 -13.47 11.87 -11.46
N TRP A 85 -13.98 13.07 -11.23
CA TRP A 85 -14.45 13.53 -9.91
C TRP A 85 -15.66 12.73 -9.43
N ASP A 86 -16.54 12.34 -10.34
CA ASP A 86 -17.77 11.60 -10.03
C ASP A 86 -17.47 10.28 -9.30
N THR A 87 -16.40 9.61 -9.69
CA THR A 87 -15.97 8.37 -9.02
C THR A 87 -15.56 8.65 -7.57
N ALA A 88 -14.82 9.72 -7.33
CA ALA A 88 -14.39 10.08 -5.98
C ALA A 88 -15.60 10.45 -5.11
N GLU A 89 -16.56 11.17 -5.67
CA GLU A 89 -17.79 11.55 -4.98
C GLU A 89 -18.62 10.32 -4.59
N ASP A 90 -18.79 9.36 -5.51
CA ASP A 90 -19.49 8.10 -5.24
C ASP A 90 -18.83 7.31 -4.10
N LEU A 91 -17.51 7.17 -4.12
CA LEU A 91 -16.78 6.48 -3.07
C LEU A 91 -16.85 7.21 -1.73
N HIS A 92 -16.85 8.53 -1.77
CA HIS A 92 -17.04 9.35 -0.58
C HIS A 92 -18.39 9.12 0.06
N GLN A 93 -19.46 9.13 -0.75
CA GLN A 93 -20.83 8.87 -0.28
C GLN A 93 -21.00 7.47 0.30
N ARG A 94 -20.27 6.47 -0.22
CA ARG A 94 -20.26 5.11 0.30
C ARG A 94 -19.46 4.97 1.60
N GLY A 95 -18.72 6.01 2.00
CA GLY A 95 -17.88 5.99 3.20
C GLY A 95 -16.60 5.17 3.04
N TRP A 96 -16.12 4.98 1.80
CA TRP A 96 -14.94 4.16 1.51
C TRP A 96 -13.63 4.96 1.46
N LEU A 97 -13.69 6.27 1.62
CA LEU A 97 -12.52 7.14 1.62
C LEU A 97 -12.23 7.64 3.03
N LEU A 98 -10.95 7.61 3.41
CA LEU A 98 -10.50 8.26 4.64
C LEU A 98 -10.27 9.75 4.37
N PRO A 99 -10.74 10.65 5.24
CA PRO A 99 -10.38 12.05 5.15
C PRO A 99 -8.87 12.23 5.27
N TYR A 100 -8.26 12.85 4.27
CA TYR A 100 -6.83 13.14 4.27
C TYR A 100 -6.54 14.40 3.49
N GLN A 101 -5.77 15.29 4.09
CA GLN A 101 -5.26 16.47 3.41
C GLN A 101 -3.73 16.37 3.31
N SER A 102 -3.21 16.40 2.09
CA SER A 102 -1.77 16.37 1.86
C SER A 102 -1.10 17.60 2.46
N ALA A 103 0.11 17.43 3.01
CA ALA A 103 0.95 18.54 3.44
C ALA A 103 1.31 19.51 2.28
N ASN A 104 1.16 19.04 1.03
CA ASN A 104 1.42 19.83 -0.17
C ASN A 104 0.14 20.37 -0.84
N ALA A 105 -1.02 20.24 -0.20
CA ALA A 105 -2.30 20.63 -0.78
C ALA A 105 -2.36 22.10 -1.19
N ASP A 106 -1.70 22.98 -0.44
CA ASP A 106 -1.60 24.41 -0.72
C ASP A 106 -0.69 24.76 -1.89
N LYS A 107 0.10 23.80 -2.38
CA LYS A 107 1.00 23.98 -3.53
C LYS A 107 0.34 23.64 -4.86
N VAL A 108 -0.88 23.14 -4.82
CA VAL A 108 -1.68 22.84 -6.00
C VAL A 108 -2.64 23.99 -6.25
N PRO A 109 -2.67 24.53 -7.49
CA PRO A 109 -3.57 25.63 -7.82
C PRO A 109 -5.05 25.25 -7.75
#